data_61bbbac640624b6185f43485ccfba773
#
_entry.id   61bbbac640624b6185f43485ccfba773
#
_cell.length_a   1.000
_cell.length_b   1.000
_cell.length_c   1.000
_cell.angle_alpha   90.00
_cell.angle_beta   90.00
_cell.angle_gamma   90.00
#
_symmetry.space_group_name_H-M   'P 1'
#
loop_
_entity.id
_entity.type
_entity.pdbx_description
1 polymer ?
#
loop_
_entity_poly.entity_id
_entity_poly.type
_entity_poly.pdbx_seq_one_letter_code
_entity_poly.pdbx_strand_id
1 'polypeptide(L)'
;MGYEIFWTIKKYDDATFDRAVEMIRIVIDHRHKIDEKKWGICFDAGHENFCIQRNPLEGTYGSCKTRGRFPYTGDVMKALIVMVECGMAKEAGHNEPDNSLWLNSLEMVSELVELKTYSAQKAYFKREPPLAIGS
;
A
#
# COMPACT_ATOMS: atom_id res chain seq x y z
N MET A 1 6.43 -18.15 -1.36
CA MET A 1 6.78 -17.12 -2.30
C MET A 1 6.17 -15.82 -1.90
N GLY A 2 6.87 -14.76 -2.15
CA GLY A 2 6.38 -13.44 -1.84
C GLY A 2 5.96 -12.70 -3.08
N TYR A 3 5.52 -11.47 -2.86
CA TYR A 3 5.14 -10.58 -3.92
C TYR A 3 6.09 -9.40 -3.92
N GLU A 4 6.20 -8.75 -5.06
CA GLU A 4 6.83 -7.44 -5.11
C GLU A 4 5.72 -6.45 -5.38
N ILE A 5 5.54 -5.50 -4.46
CA ILE A 5 4.49 -4.48 -4.54
C ILE A 5 5.18 -3.16 -4.84
N PHE A 6 4.59 -2.33 -5.69
CA PHE A 6 5.20 -1.07 -6.06
C PHE A 6 4.15 0.02 -6.25
N TRP A 7 4.58 1.27 -6.16
CA TRP A 7 3.70 2.41 -6.29
C TRP A 7 4.52 3.67 -6.55
N THR A 8 3.84 4.74 -6.98
CA THR A 8 4.47 6.05 -7.16
C THR A 8 3.85 7.01 -6.15
N ILE A 9 4.68 7.77 -5.46
CA ILE A 9 4.24 8.70 -4.43
C ILE A 9 3.69 9.98 -5.05
N LYS A 10 2.54 10.42 -4.54
CA LYS A 10 2.02 11.77 -4.77
C LYS A 10 2.27 12.52 -3.48
N LYS A 11 2.83 13.71 -3.59
CA LYS A 11 3.17 14.50 -2.40
C LYS A 11 1.95 14.74 -1.53
N TYR A 12 2.11 14.73 -0.21
CA TYR A 12 1.04 14.94 0.74
C TYR A 12 1.58 15.63 1.98
N ASP A 13 0.68 16.20 2.77
CA ASP A 13 1.06 16.91 3.98
C ASP A 13 0.87 16.03 5.22
N ASP A 14 1.23 16.56 6.38
CA ASP A 14 1.14 15.81 7.64
C ASP A 14 -0.29 15.43 7.99
N ALA A 15 -1.26 16.30 7.71
CA ALA A 15 -2.65 16.00 8.04
C ALA A 15 -3.15 14.81 7.24
N THR A 16 -2.77 14.72 5.96
CA THR A 16 -3.13 13.60 5.11
C THR A 16 -2.45 12.32 5.62
N PHE A 17 -1.17 12.42 5.98
CA PHE A 17 -0.42 11.30 6.52
C PHE A 17 -1.11 10.76 7.78
N ASP A 18 -1.45 11.65 8.72
CA ASP A 18 -2.05 11.23 9.98
C ASP A 18 -3.40 10.56 9.76
N ARG A 19 -4.21 11.07 8.83
CA ARG A 19 -5.51 10.48 8.52
C ARG A 19 -5.32 9.08 7.91
N ALA A 20 -4.34 8.93 7.02
CA ALA A 20 -4.07 7.64 6.41
C ALA A 20 -3.60 6.62 7.44
N VAL A 21 -2.75 7.04 8.39
CA VAL A 21 -2.26 6.14 9.43
C VAL A 21 -3.41 5.64 10.30
N GLU A 22 -4.37 6.52 10.64
CA GLU A 22 -5.53 6.08 11.41
C GLU A 22 -6.33 5.03 10.64
N MET A 23 -6.52 5.23 9.34
CA MET A 23 -7.24 4.24 8.52
C MET A 23 -6.46 2.94 8.42
N ILE A 24 -5.15 3.02 8.25
CA ILE A 24 -4.30 1.83 8.14
C ILE A 24 -4.40 1.00 9.43
N ARG A 25 -4.42 1.65 10.59
CA ARG A 25 -4.55 0.93 11.86
C ARG A 25 -5.86 0.16 11.96
N ILE A 26 -6.89 0.63 11.27
CA ILE A 26 -8.18 -0.05 11.27
C ILE A 26 -8.17 -1.26 10.35
N VAL A 27 -7.50 -1.17 9.21
CA VAL A 27 -7.65 -2.17 8.16
C VAL A 27 -6.60 -3.28 8.14
N ILE A 28 -5.42 -3.07 8.70
CA ILE A 28 -4.41 -4.12 8.68
C ILE A 28 -4.64 -5.11 9.82
N ASP A 29 -4.00 -6.26 9.73
CA ASP A 29 -4.12 -7.30 10.73
C ASP A 29 -3.54 -6.79 12.05
N HIS A 30 -4.31 -6.90 13.12
CA HIS A 30 -3.89 -6.36 14.41
C HIS A 30 -2.63 -7.03 14.99
N ARG A 31 -2.22 -8.15 14.41
CA ARG A 31 -0.96 -8.79 14.81
C ARG A 31 0.24 -7.98 14.36
N HIS A 32 0.06 -7.10 13.38
CA HIS A 32 1.16 -6.25 12.94
C HIS A 32 1.28 -5.05 13.86
N LYS A 33 2.50 -4.84 14.33
CA LYS A 33 2.76 -3.70 15.17
C LYS A 33 3.28 -2.58 14.28
N ILE A 34 2.57 -1.47 14.24
CA ILE A 34 3.03 -0.30 13.51
C ILE A 34 4.05 0.41 14.36
N ASP A 35 5.25 0.58 13.80
CA ASP A 35 6.35 1.22 14.48
C ASP A 35 6.37 2.68 14.04
N GLU A 36 6.12 3.60 14.96
CA GLU A 36 6.06 5.02 14.65
C GLU A 36 7.41 5.67 14.84
N LYS A 37 7.84 6.40 13.84
CA LYS A 37 9.11 7.13 13.85
C LYS A 37 8.82 8.59 13.57
N LYS A 38 9.78 9.46 13.82
CA LYS A 38 9.63 10.87 13.49
C LYS A 38 9.41 11.06 12.00
N TRP A 39 10.05 10.23 11.19
CA TRP A 39 9.99 10.34 9.74
C TRP A 39 8.83 9.59 9.09
N GLY A 40 8.09 8.82 9.85
CA GLY A 40 6.97 8.06 9.27
C GLY A 40 6.61 6.83 10.09
N ILE A 41 6.04 5.83 9.43
CA ILE A 41 5.68 4.57 10.08
C ILE A 41 6.24 3.40 9.29
N CYS A 42 6.41 2.28 9.97
CA CYS A 42 6.80 1.02 9.33
C CYS A 42 6.07 -0.15 9.97
N PHE A 43 5.90 -1.23 9.23
CA PHE A 43 5.52 -2.50 9.82
C PHE A 43 6.14 -3.64 9.01
N ASP A 44 6.19 -4.82 9.62
CA ASP A 44 6.82 -5.99 9.03
C ASP A 44 6.02 -6.50 7.84
N ALA A 45 6.65 -6.64 6.69
CA ALA A 45 6.03 -7.16 5.48
C ALA A 45 6.55 -8.57 5.13
N GLY A 46 7.30 -9.17 6.02
CA GLY A 46 7.80 -10.53 5.87
C GLY A 46 9.25 -10.60 5.41
N HIS A 47 9.55 -10.06 4.24
CA HIS A 47 10.92 -10.03 3.73
C HIS A 47 11.61 -8.71 4.09
N GLU A 48 10.87 -7.64 4.06
CA GLU A 48 11.41 -6.34 4.43
C GLU A 48 10.29 -5.55 5.11
N ASN A 49 10.58 -4.38 5.62
CA ASN A 49 9.56 -3.55 6.22
C ASN A 49 8.87 -2.71 5.17
N PHE A 50 7.56 -2.52 5.34
CA PHE A 50 6.79 -1.58 4.54
C PHE A 50 6.79 -0.27 5.29
N CYS A 51 7.24 0.80 4.67
CA CYS A 51 7.36 2.09 5.33
C CYS A 51 6.66 3.20 4.56
N ILE A 52 6.09 4.13 5.30
CA ILE A 52 5.45 5.32 4.72
C ILE A 52 6.08 6.53 5.37
N GLN A 53 6.67 7.41 4.56
CA GLN A 53 7.34 8.60 5.07
C GLN A 53 6.39 9.77 5.20
N ARG A 54 6.67 10.64 6.18
CA ARG A 54 6.04 11.96 6.22
C ARG A 54 6.73 12.82 5.18
N ASN A 55 5.99 13.69 4.54
CA ASN A 55 6.53 14.69 3.61
C ASN A 55 7.49 14.12 2.55
N PRO A 56 7.05 13.14 1.79
CA PRO A 56 7.91 12.59 0.75
C PRO A 56 8.01 13.53 -0.45
N LEU A 57 8.95 13.24 -1.31
CA LEU A 57 9.07 13.99 -2.56
C LEU A 57 8.09 13.42 -3.59
N GLU A 58 7.50 14.32 -4.38
CA GLU A 58 6.59 13.94 -5.43
C GLU A 58 7.30 13.01 -6.42
N GLY A 59 6.60 11.96 -6.82
CA GLY A 59 7.12 11.05 -7.85
C GLY A 59 8.09 9.99 -7.36
N THR A 60 8.38 9.94 -6.06
CA THR A 60 9.26 8.91 -5.53
C THR A 60 8.65 7.53 -5.81
N TYR A 61 9.48 6.62 -6.28
CA TYR A 61 9.05 5.26 -6.54
C TYR A 61 9.18 4.44 -5.26
N GLY A 62 8.13 3.75 -4.89
CA GLY A 62 8.13 2.89 -3.71
C GLY A 62 8.02 1.43 -4.12
N SER A 63 8.67 0.56 -3.37
CA SER A 63 8.51 -0.88 -3.56
C SER A 63 8.72 -1.61 -2.26
N CYS A 64 8.16 -2.80 -2.17
CA CYS A 64 8.29 -3.63 -0.98
C CYS A 64 8.15 -5.09 -1.36
N LYS A 65 9.10 -5.91 -0.93
CA LYS A 65 9.01 -7.35 -1.10
C LYS A 65 8.35 -7.93 0.12
N THR A 66 7.36 -8.77 -0.10
CA THR A 66 6.54 -9.32 0.97
C THR A 66 6.62 -10.84 0.98
N ARG A 67 6.06 -11.46 2.03
CA ARG A 67 6.07 -12.92 2.18
C ARG A 67 4.64 -13.45 2.18
N GLY A 68 4.39 -14.48 1.37
CA GLY A 68 3.11 -15.19 1.36
C GLY A 68 1.94 -14.28 0.98
N ARG A 69 0.75 -14.61 1.49
CA ARG A 69 -0.44 -13.83 1.18
C ARG A 69 -0.87 -12.98 2.38
N PHE A 70 -1.40 -13.59 3.43
CA PHE A 70 -1.81 -12.91 4.64
C PHE A 70 -1.00 -13.46 5.82
N PRO A 71 -0.69 -12.62 6.81
CA PRO A 71 -1.08 -11.21 6.86
C PRO A 71 -0.16 -10.27 6.09
N TYR A 72 1.04 -10.70 5.73
CA TYR A 72 2.06 -9.78 5.23
C TYR A 72 1.68 -9.06 3.94
N THR A 73 1.59 -9.79 2.84
CA THR A 73 1.30 -9.16 1.54
C THR A 73 -0.06 -8.48 1.54
N GLY A 74 -1.06 -9.14 2.12
CA GLY A 74 -2.40 -8.56 2.20
C GLY A 74 -2.41 -7.23 2.94
N ASP A 75 -1.66 -7.13 4.03
CA ASP A 75 -1.63 -5.90 4.80
C ASP A 75 -0.88 -4.77 4.10
N VAL A 76 0.17 -5.09 3.33
CA VAL A 76 0.82 -4.08 2.50
C VAL A 76 -0.15 -3.57 1.44
N MET A 77 -0.91 -4.47 0.82
CA MET A 77 -1.92 -4.09 -0.17
C MET A 77 -3.01 -3.22 0.46
N LYS A 78 -3.48 -3.58 1.66
CA LYS A 78 -4.49 -2.78 2.37
C LYS A 78 -3.97 -1.38 2.69
N ALA A 79 -2.73 -1.29 3.16
CA ALA A 79 -2.13 0.02 3.45
C ALA A 79 -2.01 0.85 2.18
N LEU A 80 -1.64 0.22 1.06
CA LEU A 80 -1.50 0.91 -0.20
C LEU A 80 -2.86 1.37 -0.73
N ILE A 81 -3.91 0.56 -0.54
CA ILE A 81 -5.28 0.94 -0.89
C ILE A 81 -5.68 2.22 -0.13
N VAL A 82 -5.33 2.30 1.15
CA VAL A 82 -5.59 3.50 1.94
C VAL A 82 -4.78 4.69 1.41
N MET A 83 -3.53 4.47 1.05
CA MET A 83 -2.70 5.54 0.50
C MET A 83 -3.30 6.09 -0.79
N VAL A 84 -3.80 5.22 -1.66
CA VAL A 84 -4.45 5.65 -2.90
C VAL A 84 -5.71 6.44 -2.57
N GLU A 85 -6.51 5.95 -1.61
CA GLU A 85 -7.73 6.62 -1.20
C GLU A 85 -7.46 8.03 -0.65
N CYS A 86 -6.35 8.20 0.04
CA CYS A 86 -5.98 9.48 0.63
C CYS A 86 -5.18 10.38 -0.33
N GLY A 87 -5.00 9.94 -1.57
CA GLY A 87 -4.27 10.73 -2.57
C GLY A 87 -2.76 10.75 -2.38
N MET A 88 -2.22 9.73 -1.70
CA MET A 88 -0.79 9.65 -1.38
C MET A 88 0.00 8.81 -2.37
N ALA A 89 -0.66 8.00 -3.16
CA ALA A 89 0.01 7.11 -4.10
C ALA A 89 -0.82 6.91 -5.35
N LYS A 90 -0.14 6.58 -6.44
CA LYS A 90 -0.76 6.25 -7.70
C LYS A 90 0.00 5.10 -8.36
N GLU A 91 -0.55 4.54 -9.40
CA GLU A 91 0.11 3.48 -10.18
C GLU A 91 0.56 2.32 -9.30
N ALA A 92 -0.26 1.99 -8.31
CA ALA A 92 0.02 0.89 -7.42
C ALA A 92 -0.20 -0.44 -8.13
N GLY A 93 0.63 -1.41 -7.81
CA GLY A 93 0.49 -2.72 -8.42
C GLY A 93 1.43 -3.75 -7.83
N HIS A 94 1.48 -4.91 -8.47
CA HIS A 94 2.31 -6.01 -8.03
C HIS A 94 2.75 -6.84 -9.23
N ASN A 95 3.74 -7.70 -9.02
CA ASN A 95 4.32 -8.49 -10.10
C ASN A 95 3.69 -9.85 -10.33
N GLU A 96 2.64 -10.20 -9.59
CA GLU A 96 1.98 -11.48 -9.77
C GLU A 96 0.92 -11.39 -10.86
N PRO A 97 0.74 -12.45 -11.67
CA PRO A 97 -0.27 -12.41 -12.73
C PRO A 97 -1.69 -12.48 -12.18
N ASP A 98 -1.87 -13.04 -10.98
CA ASP A 98 -3.18 -13.19 -10.37
C ASP A 98 -3.48 -11.97 -9.51
N ASN A 99 -4.58 -11.29 -9.77
CA ASN A 99 -4.97 -10.09 -9.04
C ASN A 99 -5.91 -10.37 -7.87
N SER A 100 -6.14 -11.63 -7.54
CA SER A 100 -7.14 -11.96 -6.51
C SER A 100 -6.81 -11.39 -5.15
N LEU A 101 -5.53 -11.36 -4.77
CA LEU A 101 -5.16 -10.84 -3.46
C LEU A 101 -5.43 -9.34 -3.34
N TRP A 102 -5.17 -8.59 -4.41
CA TRP A 102 -5.49 -7.16 -4.42
C TRP A 102 -7.01 -6.96 -4.29
N LEU A 103 -7.79 -7.71 -5.07
CA LEU A 103 -9.24 -7.58 -5.03
C LEU A 103 -9.80 -8.00 -3.68
N ASN A 104 -9.27 -9.06 -3.09
CA ASN A 104 -9.70 -9.50 -1.76
C ASN A 104 -9.36 -8.45 -0.70
N SER A 105 -8.16 -7.87 -0.79
CA SER A 105 -7.75 -6.82 0.14
C SER A 105 -8.64 -5.59 0.02
N LEU A 106 -8.99 -5.23 -1.23
CA LEU A 106 -9.85 -4.09 -1.49
C LEU A 106 -11.25 -4.30 -0.87
N GLU A 107 -11.80 -5.52 -1.00
CA GLU A 107 -13.09 -5.83 -0.39
C GLU A 107 -13.00 -5.73 1.13
N MET A 108 -11.94 -6.26 1.71
CA MET A 108 -11.77 -6.23 3.16
C MET A 108 -11.67 -4.80 3.68
N VAL A 109 -10.95 -3.94 2.97
CA VAL A 109 -10.83 -2.54 3.36
C VAL A 109 -12.19 -1.85 3.21
N SER A 110 -12.91 -2.12 2.12
CA SER A 110 -14.19 -1.47 1.86
C SER A 110 -15.26 -1.82 2.90
N GLU A 111 -15.12 -2.96 3.57
CA GLU A 111 -16.03 -3.35 4.62
C GLU A 111 -15.76 -2.61 5.93
N LEU A 112 -14.57 -2.04 6.09
CA LEU A 112 -14.19 -1.37 7.31
C LEU A 112 -14.19 0.15 7.20
N VAL A 113 -13.90 0.67 6.02
CA VAL A 113 -13.87 2.11 5.77
C VAL A 113 -14.50 2.41 4.42
N GLU A 114 -15.08 3.57 4.27
CA GLU A 114 -15.68 3.97 3.01
C GLU A 114 -14.59 4.38 2.05
N LEU A 115 -14.64 3.84 0.82
CA LEU A 115 -13.64 4.14 -0.21
C LEU A 115 -14.30 4.82 -1.40
N LYS A 116 -13.97 6.08 -1.62
CA LYS A 116 -14.44 6.82 -2.79
C LYS A 116 -13.77 6.31 -4.04
N THR A 117 -12.58 5.74 -3.91
CA THR A 117 -11.80 5.22 -5.03
C THR A 117 -12.03 3.73 -5.28
N TYR A 118 -13.02 3.12 -4.65
CA TYR A 118 -13.25 1.68 -4.75
C TYR A 118 -13.31 1.19 -6.19
N SER A 119 -14.16 1.79 -7.00
CA SER A 119 -14.34 1.35 -8.39
C SER A 119 -13.07 1.53 -9.20
N ALA A 120 -12.37 2.65 -9.01
CA ALA A 120 -11.13 2.89 -9.71
C ALA A 120 -10.07 1.87 -9.30
N GLN A 121 -9.99 1.56 -8.02
CA GLN A 121 -8.98 0.61 -7.54
C GLN A 121 -9.27 -0.82 -7.96
N LYS A 122 -10.51 -1.16 -8.26
CA LYS A 122 -10.82 -2.49 -8.79
C LYS A 122 -10.14 -2.73 -10.13
N ALA A 123 -9.88 -1.67 -10.88
CA ALA A 123 -9.24 -1.77 -12.17
C ALA A 123 -7.71 -1.75 -12.08
N TYR A 124 -7.16 -1.51 -10.89
CA TYR A 124 -5.72 -1.47 -10.72
C TYR A 124 -5.17 -2.88 -10.92
N PHE A 125 -4.17 -3.00 -11.78
CA PHE A 125 -3.48 -4.24 -11.94
C PHE A 125 -2.24 -4.01 -12.76
N LYS A 126 -1.08 -4.24 -12.13
CA LYS A 126 0.18 -4.11 -12.82
C LYS A 126 0.98 -5.35 -12.52
N ARG A 127 1.57 -5.92 -13.51
CA ARG A 127 2.41 -7.10 -13.33
C ARG A 127 3.88 -6.75 -13.32
N GLU A 128 4.22 -5.52 -13.67
CA GLU A 128 5.60 -5.08 -13.73
C GLU A 128 5.75 -3.71 -13.13
N PRO A 129 6.94 -3.39 -12.62
CA PRO A 129 7.20 -2.05 -12.09
C PRO A 129 6.98 -1.02 -13.19
N PRO A 130 6.48 0.14 -12.82
CA PRO A 130 6.20 1.17 -13.81
C PRO A 130 7.42 1.74 -14.52
N LEU A 131 8.61 1.42 -14.10
CA LEU A 131 9.70 2.02 -14.61
C LEU A 131 10.02 1.55 -15.93
N ALA A 132 10.01 0.40 -16.14
CA ALA A 132 10.27 -0.14 -17.42
C ALA A 132 11.17 0.61 -18.31
N ILE A 133 12.06 1.32 -17.82
CA ILE A 133 12.81 2.07 -18.56
C ILE A 133 13.68 1.40 -19.41
N GLY A 134 13.87 1.75 -20.51
CA GLY A 134 14.77 1.17 -21.39
C GLY A 134 14.49 -0.26 -21.58
N SER A 135 13.48 -0.65 -21.06
CA SER A 135 13.14 -2.05 -21.18
C SER A 135 12.52 -2.30 -22.49
#